data_5b5df9f7d58a977ac818a8864d771383
#
_entry.id   5b5df9f7d58a977ac818a8864d771383
#
_cell.length_a   1.000
_cell.length_b   1.000
_cell.length_c   1.000
_cell.angle_alpha   90.00
_cell.angle_beta   90.00
_cell.angle_gamma   90.00
#
_symmetry.space_group_name_H-M   'P 1'
#
loop_
_entity.id
_entity.type
_entity.pdbx_description
1 polymer ?
#
loop_
_entity_poly.entity_id
_entity_poly.type
_entity_poly.pdbx_seq_one_letter_code
_entity_poly.pdbx_strand_id
1 'polypeptide(L)'
;MKNLLKFFIALVTASFLSLPTIAKPVELHYWHGHTGKLEAIINEIADRWNASQDESVLIPTSKGSYEDILAAFIAAYRAGEHPHMVQVYDAGAAIMVAQVKNGVVYPFEDMAAKYGVNFNKDDYIPGIRNFYADSDGKMIGIPFNSSTCLMYANMDILEAAGVEVPKTYEEFEQIAPKILEAGYTPLLQSHSPWIWTENFFSRHNLLMTDGNNGYDDVPTTTLFADTPEFITHWTKVKEWKDKGWYDYKGRAWGDNQAPFIAGEAAFWLGSAA
;
A
#
# COMPACT_ATOMS: atom_id res chain seq x y z
N MET A 1 19.77 -10.17 -72.73
CA MET A 1 19.98 -11.11 -71.58
C MET A 1 20.80 -10.51 -70.46
N LYS A 2 21.91 -9.81 -70.71
CA LYS A 2 22.73 -9.26 -69.59
C LYS A 2 22.01 -8.15 -68.78
N ASN A 3 21.09 -7.39 -69.33
CA ASN A 3 20.36 -6.34 -68.62
C ASN A 3 19.16 -6.87 -67.82
N LEU A 4 18.55 -7.98 -68.26
CA LEU A 4 17.49 -8.64 -67.47
C LEU A 4 18.03 -9.31 -66.20
N LEU A 5 19.25 -9.87 -66.27
CA LEU A 5 19.89 -10.52 -65.12
C LEU A 5 20.29 -9.48 -64.06
N LYS A 6 20.70 -8.26 -64.44
CA LYS A 6 21.01 -7.16 -63.51
C LYS A 6 19.74 -6.64 -62.83
N PHE A 7 18.61 -6.61 -63.51
CA PHE A 7 17.33 -6.18 -62.93
C PHE A 7 16.77 -7.20 -61.93
N PHE A 8 16.96 -8.51 -62.22
CA PHE A 8 16.55 -9.59 -61.31
C PHE A 8 17.40 -9.64 -60.02
N ILE A 9 18.72 -9.41 -60.12
CA ILE A 9 19.61 -9.34 -58.94
C ILE A 9 19.30 -8.09 -58.10
N ALA A 10 18.97 -6.94 -58.72
CA ALA A 10 18.56 -5.73 -57.99
C ALA A 10 17.20 -5.89 -57.30
N LEU A 11 16.25 -6.64 -57.88
CA LEU A 11 14.94 -6.91 -57.28
C LEU A 11 15.02 -7.90 -56.09
N VAL A 12 15.90 -8.92 -56.20
CA VAL A 12 16.11 -9.89 -55.12
C VAL A 12 16.89 -9.25 -53.95
N THR A 13 17.84 -8.35 -54.21
CA THR A 13 18.55 -7.62 -53.11
C THR A 13 17.65 -6.59 -52.42
N ALA A 14 16.70 -5.97 -53.12
CA ALA A 14 15.72 -5.06 -52.50
C ALA A 14 14.70 -5.79 -51.60
N SER A 15 14.41 -7.07 -51.89
CA SER A 15 13.46 -7.88 -51.05
C SER A 15 14.08 -8.39 -49.75
N PHE A 16 15.40 -8.36 -49.60
CA PHE A 16 16.09 -8.81 -48.35
C PHE A 16 16.37 -7.66 -47.39
N LEU A 17 16.05 -6.41 -47.69
CA LEU A 17 16.33 -5.25 -46.85
C LEU A 17 15.17 -4.82 -45.94
N SER A 18 14.05 -5.50 -45.98
CA SER A 18 12.94 -5.31 -45.03
C SER A 18 12.89 -6.45 -44.02
N LEU A 19 14.02 -6.66 -43.30
CA LEU A 19 13.91 -7.38 -42.02
C LEU A 19 13.02 -6.54 -41.10
N PRO A 20 11.94 -7.11 -40.55
CA PRO A 20 11.20 -6.39 -39.52
C PRO A 20 12.17 -6.00 -38.42
N THR A 21 12.33 -4.71 -38.21
CA THR A 21 13.03 -4.22 -37.03
C THR A 21 12.16 -4.66 -35.88
N ILE A 22 12.54 -5.72 -35.17
CA ILE A 22 11.90 -6.10 -33.90
C ILE A 22 12.17 -4.90 -33.00
N ALA A 23 11.16 -4.08 -32.77
CA ALA A 23 11.24 -3.00 -31.80
C ALA A 23 11.60 -3.61 -30.45
N LYS A 24 12.54 -2.98 -29.75
CA LYS A 24 12.81 -3.42 -28.38
C LYS A 24 11.52 -3.30 -27.56
N PRO A 25 11.22 -4.28 -26.68
CA PRO A 25 10.11 -4.16 -25.76
C PRO A 25 10.18 -2.85 -24.97
N VAL A 26 9.03 -2.24 -24.71
CA VAL A 26 8.94 -1.03 -23.88
C VAL A 26 9.17 -1.40 -22.43
N GLU A 27 10.15 -0.79 -21.78
CA GLU A 27 10.40 -0.99 -20.36
C GLU A 27 9.36 -0.22 -19.52
N LEU A 28 8.64 -0.92 -18.67
CA LEU A 28 7.65 -0.38 -17.75
C LEU A 28 8.16 -0.50 -16.33
N HIS A 29 8.70 0.58 -15.78
CA HIS A 29 9.21 0.63 -14.42
C HIS A 29 8.07 0.79 -13.42
N TYR A 30 8.00 -0.12 -12.45
CA TYR A 30 7.05 -0.11 -11.34
C TYR A 30 7.77 -0.05 -10.01
N TRP A 31 7.54 0.99 -9.21
CA TRP A 31 8.12 1.14 -7.89
C TRP A 31 7.11 0.75 -6.80
N HIS A 32 7.55 -0.08 -5.85
CA HIS A 32 6.73 -0.58 -4.76
C HIS A 32 7.51 -0.63 -3.43
N GLY A 33 6.79 -0.76 -2.31
CA GLY A 33 7.36 -0.77 -0.95
C GLY A 33 7.45 -2.16 -0.31
N HIS A 34 7.12 -3.20 -1.06
CA HIS A 34 7.16 -4.56 -0.52
C HIS A 34 8.57 -5.13 -0.55
N THR A 35 8.91 -5.88 0.49
CA THR A 35 10.20 -6.58 0.67
C THR A 35 10.00 -8.06 0.97
N GLY A 36 11.06 -8.85 0.88
CA GLY A 36 11.06 -10.26 1.25
C GLY A 36 10.07 -11.10 0.43
N LYS A 37 9.17 -11.84 1.08
CA LYS A 37 8.22 -12.72 0.40
C LYS A 37 7.24 -11.99 -0.50
N LEU A 38 6.79 -10.80 -0.10
CA LEU A 38 5.86 -10.01 -0.92
C LEU A 38 6.55 -9.46 -2.18
N GLU A 39 7.80 -9.03 -2.07
CA GLU A 39 8.63 -8.66 -3.23
C GLU A 39 8.80 -9.83 -4.20
N ALA A 40 9.07 -11.03 -3.69
CA ALA A 40 9.18 -12.23 -4.52
C ALA A 40 7.89 -12.52 -5.30
N ILE A 41 6.72 -12.34 -4.68
CA ILE A 41 5.42 -12.49 -5.35
C ILE A 41 5.23 -11.45 -6.46
N ILE A 42 5.62 -10.20 -6.22
CA ILE A 42 5.54 -9.15 -7.25
C ILE A 42 6.44 -9.47 -8.44
N ASN A 43 7.66 -9.94 -8.17
CA ASN A 43 8.59 -10.36 -9.23
C ASN A 43 8.01 -11.54 -10.03
N GLU A 44 7.41 -12.54 -9.38
CA GLU A 44 6.75 -13.66 -10.05
C GLU A 44 5.58 -13.18 -10.94
N ILE A 45 4.78 -12.21 -10.48
CA ILE A 45 3.71 -11.61 -11.29
C ILE A 45 4.28 -10.92 -12.52
N ALA A 46 5.37 -10.16 -12.35
CA ALA A 46 6.06 -9.49 -13.46
C ALA A 46 6.65 -10.49 -14.45
N ASP A 47 7.28 -11.56 -13.97
CA ASP A 47 7.83 -12.62 -14.82
C ASP A 47 6.75 -13.31 -15.65
N ARG A 48 5.58 -13.61 -15.04
CA ARG A 48 4.43 -14.16 -15.77
C ARG A 48 3.89 -13.22 -16.84
N TRP A 49 3.81 -11.91 -16.53
CA TRP A 49 3.43 -10.91 -17.51
C TRP A 49 4.45 -10.84 -18.66
N ASN A 50 5.73 -10.75 -18.34
CA ASN A 50 6.82 -10.67 -19.31
C ASN A 50 6.90 -11.91 -20.22
N ALA A 51 6.56 -13.09 -19.68
CA ALA A 51 6.50 -14.33 -20.46
C ALA A 51 5.26 -14.48 -21.35
N SER A 52 4.24 -13.63 -21.17
CA SER A 52 2.96 -13.74 -21.87
C SER A 52 2.87 -12.92 -23.17
N GLN A 53 3.81 -12.01 -23.39
CA GLN A 53 3.84 -11.09 -24.53
C GLN A 53 5.26 -10.53 -24.75
N ASP A 54 5.53 -9.94 -25.92
CA ASP A 54 6.84 -9.43 -26.34
C ASP A 54 6.85 -7.89 -26.54
N GLU A 55 5.75 -7.21 -26.28
CA GLU A 55 5.59 -5.77 -26.54
C GLU A 55 6.21 -4.90 -25.44
N SER A 56 6.19 -5.40 -24.20
CA SER A 56 6.69 -4.66 -23.03
C SER A 56 7.38 -5.57 -22.02
N VAL A 57 8.22 -4.98 -21.19
CA VAL A 57 8.86 -5.63 -20.03
C VAL A 57 8.51 -4.86 -18.77
N LEU A 58 7.82 -5.50 -17.84
CA LEU A 58 7.55 -4.96 -16.52
C LEU A 58 8.76 -5.17 -15.62
N ILE A 59 9.28 -4.08 -15.06
CA ILE A 59 10.45 -4.05 -14.20
C ILE A 59 10.04 -3.52 -12.82
N PRO A 60 9.67 -4.40 -11.87
CA PRO A 60 9.39 -3.99 -10.50
C PRO A 60 10.70 -3.62 -9.78
N THR A 61 10.61 -2.61 -8.92
CA THR A 61 11.73 -2.18 -8.09
C THR A 61 11.22 -1.86 -6.68
N SER A 62 11.70 -2.59 -5.70
CA SER A 62 11.42 -2.29 -4.29
C SER A 62 12.18 -1.03 -3.86
N LYS A 63 11.49 -0.16 -3.12
CA LYS A 63 12.06 1.04 -2.48
C LYS A 63 12.14 0.90 -0.95
N GLY A 64 11.74 -0.26 -0.41
CA GLY A 64 11.86 -0.59 1.01
C GLY A 64 10.61 -0.28 1.83
N SER A 65 10.08 0.94 1.77
CA SER A 65 8.86 1.34 2.47
C SER A 65 7.97 2.25 1.62
N TYR A 66 6.76 2.51 2.07
CA TYR A 66 5.85 3.43 1.38
C TYR A 66 6.35 4.87 1.44
N GLU A 67 6.95 5.28 2.56
CA GLU A 67 7.55 6.60 2.75
C GLU A 67 8.75 6.79 1.81
N ASP A 68 9.58 5.75 1.68
CA ASP A 68 10.74 5.76 0.78
C ASP A 68 10.33 5.85 -0.69
N ILE A 69 9.24 5.17 -1.09
CA ILE A 69 8.70 5.31 -2.44
C ILE A 69 8.32 6.76 -2.73
N LEU A 70 7.55 7.37 -1.83
CA LEU A 70 7.06 8.74 -2.03
C LEU A 70 8.22 9.72 -2.13
N ALA A 71 9.20 9.61 -1.23
CA ALA A 71 10.39 10.45 -1.26
C ALA A 71 11.20 10.26 -2.55
N ALA A 72 11.43 9.00 -2.96
CA ALA A 72 12.14 8.66 -4.18
C ALA A 72 11.39 9.15 -5.43
N PHE A 73 10.06 9.00 -5.46
CA PHE A 73 9.23 9.48 -6.58
C PHE A 73 9.32 11.00 -6.74
N ILE A 74 9.19 11.76 -5.65
CA ILE A 74 9.30 13.23 -5.69
C ILE A 74 10.66 13.66 -6.25
N ALA A 75 11.74 13.02 -5.81
CA ALA A 75 13.09 13.33 -6.28
C ALA A 75 13.26 12.99 -7.78
N ALA A 76 12.85 11.80 -8.20
CA ALA A 76 12.94 11.33 -9.56
C ALA A 76 12.04 12.14 -10.53
N TYR A 77 10.83 12.50 -10.09
CA TYR A 77 9.95 13.34 -10.89
C TYR A 77 10.60 14.70 -11.21
N ARG A 78 11.23 15.33 -10.21
CA ARG A 78 11.97 16.59 -10.41
C ARG A 78 13.16 16.44 -11.35
N ALA A 79 13.78 15.26 -11.38
CA ALA A 79 14.89 14.95 -12.27
C ALA A 79 14.45 14.50 -13.69
N GLY A 80 13.16 14.25 -13.92
CA GLY A 80 12.65 13.69 -15.17
C GLY A 80 12.92 12.18 -15.33
N GLU A 81 13.22 11.47 -14.25
CA GLU A 81 13.60 10.04 -14.20
C GLU A 81 12.59 9.19 -13.41
N HIS A 82 11.33 9.63 -13.36
CA HIS A 82 10.28 8.94 -12.59
C HIS A 82 9.85 7.61 -13.25
N PRO A 83 9.31 6.66 -12.47
CA PRO A 83 8.78 5.41 -12.99
C PRO A 83 7.47 5.63 -13.77
N HIS A 84 7.06 4.60 -14.53
CA HIS A 84 5.77 4.57 -15.22
C HIS A 84 4.60 4.31 -14.27
N MET A 85 4.85 3.50 -13.24
CA MET A 85 3.88 3.16 -12.21
C MET A 85 4.54 3.28 -10.83
N VAL A 86 3.76 3.75 -9.85
CA VAL A 86 4.21 3.87 -8.47
C VAL A 86 3.11 3.40 -7.53
N GLN A 87 3.48 2.56 -6.58
CA GLN A 87 2.57 2.18 -5.51
C GLN A 87 2.45 3.34 -4.52
N VAL A 88 1.22 3.65 -4.15
CA VAL A 88 0.91 4.66 -3.15
C VAL A 88 0.10 4.04 -2.02
N TYR A 89 0.15 4.66 -0.87
CA TYR A 89 -0.59 4.29 0.32
C TYR A 89 -1.47 5.47 0.78
N ASP A 90 -2.19 5.34 1.87
CA ASP A 90 -3.13 6.28 2.44
C ASP A 90 -2.79 7.78 2.22
N ALA A 91 -1.82 8.32 2.96
CA ALA A 91 -1.39 9.71 2.78
C ALA A 91 -0.84 10.00 1.36
N GLY A 92 -0.13 9.02 0.77
CA GLY A 92 0.36 9.11 -0.60
C GLY A 92 -0.75 9.16 -1.63
N ALA A 93 -1.87 8.46 -1.41
CA ALA A 93 -3.01 8.48 -2.31
C ALA A 93 -3.62 9.89 -2.42
N ALA A 94 -3.87 10.55 -1.30
CA ALA A 94 -4.39 11.92 -1.29
C ALA A 94 -3.45 12.91 -2.01
N ILE A 95 -2.13 12.79 -1.80
CA ILE A 95 -1.13 13.59 -2.50
C ILE A 95 -1.22 13.35 -4.01
N MET A 96 -1.32 12.09 -4.45
CA MET A 96 -1.36 11.77 -5.88
C MET A 96 -2.66 12.24 -6.55
N VAL A 97 -3.81 12.10 -5.88
CA VAL A 97 -5.08 12.66 -6.37
C VAL A 97 -4.96 14.16 -6.60
N ALA A 98 -4.38 14.88 -5.64
CA ALA A 98 -4.15 16.32 -5.76
C ALA A 98 -3.21 16.71 -6.92
N GLN A 99 -2.33 15.81 -7.37
CA GLN A 99 -1.38 16.05 -8.45
C GLN A 99 -1.95 15.77 -9.86
N VAL A 100 -3.14 15.21 -9.98
CA VAL A 100 -3.80 14.98 -11.29
C VAL A 100 -3.93 16.29 -12.07
N LYS A 101 -4.41 17.36 -11.43
CA LYS A 101 -4.55 18.67 -12.05
C LYS A 101 -3.22 19.31 -12.50
N ASN A 102 -2.11 18.86 -11.95
CA ASN A 102 -0.76 19.33 -12.30
C ASN A 102 -0.11 18.43 -13.38
N GLY A 103 -0.82 17.42 -13.89
CA GLY A 103 -0.32 16.51 -14.92
C GLY A 103 0.78 15.54 -14.45
N VAL A 104 0.96 15.41 -13.14
CA VAL A 104 1.94 14.47 -12.55
C VAL A 104 1.42 13.04 -12.58
N VAL A 105 0.12 12.89 -12.38
CA VAL A 105 -0.58 11.60 -12.38
C VAL A 105 -1.60 11.57 -13.50
N TYR A 106 -1.61 10.50 -14.29
CA TYR A 106 -2.62 10.25 -15.29
C TYR A 106 -3.68 9.31 -14.69
N PRO A 107 -4.95 9.73 -14.57
CA PRO A 107 -5.98 8.90 -13.97
C PRO A 107 -6.14 7.56 -14.69
N PHE A 108 -6.20 6.48 -13.95
CA PHE A 108 -6.35 5.15 -14.54
C PHE A 108 -7.63 5.01 -15.36
N GLU A 109 -8.77 5.53 -14.87
CA GLU A 109 -10.05 5.44 -15.55
C GLU A 109 -10.02 6.19 -16.92
N ASP A 110 -9.35 7.35 -16.97
CA ASP A 110 -9.16 8.10 -18.22
C ASP A 110 -8.24 7.33 -19.20
N MET A 111 -7.21 6.67 -18.69
CA MET A 111 -6.31 5.85 -19.50
C MET A 111 -7.03 4.62 -20.05
N ALA A 112 -7.80 3.92 -19.22
CA ALA A 112 -8.59 2.77 -19.63
C ALA A 112 -9.57 3.16 -20.74
N ALA A 113 -10.30 4.26 -20.57
CA ALA A 113 -11.22 4.78 -21.58
C ALA A 113 -10.51 5.17 -22.90
N LYS A 114 -9.38 5.86 -22.81
CA LYS A 114 -8.60 6.31 -23.98
C LYS A 114 -8.09 5.16 -24.83
N TYR A 115 -7.68 4.07 -24.22
CA TYR A 115 -7.09 2.92 -24.91
C TYR A 115 -8.07 1.75 -25.08
N GLY A 116 -9.35 1.92 -24.76
CA GLY A 116 -10.38 0.92 -24.95
C GLY A 116 -10.19 -0.32 -24.06
N VAL A 117 -9.55 -0.16 -22.89
CA VAL A 117 -9.39 -1.24 -21.93
C VAL A 117 -10.73 -1.55 -21.30
N ASN A 118 -11.16 -2.80 -21.39
CA ASN A 118 -12.38 -3.27 -20.73
C ASN A 118 -12.14 -3.33 -19.22
N PHE A 119 -12.52 -2.27 -18.52
CA PHE A 119 -12.39 -2.13 -17.08
C PHE A 119 -13.78 -1.94 -16.46
N ASN A 120 -14.11 -2.79 -15.50
CA ASN A 120 -15.32 -2.67 -14.71
C ASN A 120 -14.96 -2.36 -13.26
N LYS A 121 -15.21 -1.13 -12.83
CA LYS A 121 -14.90 -0.70 -11.45
C LYS A 121 -15.79 -1.39 -10.39
N ASP A 122 -16.90 -1.98 -10.78
CA ASP A 122 -17.79 -2.70 -9.88
C ASP A 122 -17.26 -4.10 -9.51
N ASP A 123 -16.19 -4.56 -10.14
CA ASP A 123 -15.45 -5.76 -9.73
C ASP A 123 -14.65 -5.56 -8.43
N TYR A 124 -14.48 -4.31 -8.02
CA TYR A 124 -13.78 -3.95 -6.77
C TYR A 124 -14.75 -3.69 -5.63
N ILE A 125 -14.35 -4.06 -4.42
CA ILE A 125 -15.09 -3.73 -3.20
C ILE A 125 -15.25 -2.20 -3.11
N PRO A 126 -16.48 -1.67 -2.95
CA PRO A 126 -16.75 -0.23 -3.03
C PRO A 126 -15.86 0.64 -2.12
N GLY A 127 -15.65 0.22 -0.87
CA GLY A 127 -14.79 0.95 0.07
C GLY A 127 -13.34 1.03 -0.37
N ILE A 128 -12.83 0.01 -1.06
CA ILE A 128 -11.44 -0.03 -1.54
C ILE A 128 -11.29 0.80 -2.81
N ARG A 129 -12.20 0.65 -3.77
CA ARG A 129 -12.12 1.41 -5.03
C ARG A 129 -12.23 2.92 -4.81
N ASN A 130 -13.12 3.34 -3.89
CA ASN A 130 -13.37 4.74 -3.61
C ASN A 130 -12.19 5.40 -2.86
N PHE A 131 -11.37 4.61 -2.16
CA PHE A 131 -10.18 5.14 -1.50
C PHE A 131 -9.16 5.75 -2.48
N TYR A 132 -9.06 5.21 -3.68
CA TYR A 132 -8.17 5.71 -4.75
C TYR A 132 -8.91 6.51 -5.83
N ALA A 133 -10.08 7.02 -5.51
CA ALA A 133 -10.88 7.88 -6.39
C ALA A 133 -10.78 9.35 -5.97
N ASP A 134 -11.08 10.25 -6.89
CA ASP A 134 -11.32 11.65 -6.57
C ASP A 134 -12.74 11.88 -6.01
N SER A 135 -13.06 13.13 -5.68
CA SER A 135 -14.39 13.52 -5.13
C SER A 135 -15.56 13.19 -6.07
N ASP A 136 -15.32 13.07 -7.37
CA ASP A 136 -16.32 12.70 -8.38
C ASP A 136 -16.47 11.17 -8.54
N GLY A 137 -15.69 10.39 -7.79
CA GLY A 137 -15.67 8.93 -7.85
C GLY A 137 -14.90 8.36 -9.04
N LYS A 138 -14.06 9.18 -9.71
CA LYS A 138 -13.17 8.71 -10.78
C LYS A 138 -11.95 8.02 -10.17
N MET A 139 -11.66 6.79 -10.58
CA MET A 139 -10.49 6.05 -10.11
C MET A 139 -9.20 6.64 -10.68
N ILE A 140 -8.40 7.21 -9.79
CA ILE A 140 -7.08 7.74 -10.12
C ILE A 140 -6.03 6.63 -10.18
N GLY A 141 -6.13 5.67 -9.26
CA GLY A 141 -5.29 4.48 -9.21
C GLY A 141 -6.09 3.19 -9.19
N ILE A 142 -5.42 2.08 -9.43
CA ILE A 142 -6.00 0.73 -9.31
C ILE A 142 -5.62 0.17 -7.94
N PRO A 143 -6.59 -0.32 -7.14
CA PRO A 143 -6.29 -1.09 -5.94
C PRO A 143 -5.50 -2.35 -6.29
N PHE A 144 -4.32 -2.53 -5.69
CA PHE A 144 -3.51 -3.73 -5.84
C PHE A 144 -3.71 -4.69 -4.67
N ASN A 145 -3.67 -4.17 -3.46
CA ASN A 145 -3.99 -4.86 -2.21
C ASN A 145 -4.59 -3.86 -1.23
N SER A 146 -5.23 -4.36 -0.18
CA SER A 146 -5.80 -3.52 0.87
C SER A 146 -5.59 -4.16 2.22
N SER A 147 -5.07 -3.37 3.14
CA SER A 147 -4.88 -3.78 4.53
C SER A 147 -6.16 -3.58 5.33
N THR A 148 -6.43 -4.52 6.24
CA THR A 148 -7.41 -4.36 7.31
C THR A 148 -6.69 -4.54 8.64
N CYS A 149 -6.88 -3.62 9.58
CA CYS A 149 -6.30 -3.75 10.90
C CYS A 149 -6.97 -4.89 11.67
N LEU A 150 -6.16 -5.83 12.12
CA LEU A 150 -6.57 -6.98 12.92
C LEU A 150 -5.75 -7.05 14.20
N MET A 151 -6.35 -7.60 15.24
CA MET A 151 -5.63 -8.02 16.45
C MET A 151 -5.28 -9.49 16.31
N TYR A 152 -4.01 -9.79 16.17
CA TYR A 152 -3.48 -11.14 16.22
C TYR A 152 -3.34 -11.58 17.66
N ALA A 153 -3.70 -12.82 17.97
CA ALA A 153 -3.63 -13.40 19.29
C ALA A 153 -2.74 -14.65 19.28
N ASN A 154 -1.83 -14.72 20.25
CA ASN A 154 -1.06 -15.95 20.54
C ASN A 154 -1.88 -16.82 21.48
N MET A 155 -2.47 -17.88 20.94
CA MET A 155 -3.38 -18.75 21.69
C MET A 155 -2.68 -19.54 22.81
N ASP A 156 -1.40 -19.89 22.64
CA ASP A 156 -0.64 -20.61 23.66
C ASP A 156 -0.41 -19.72 24.91
N ILE A 157 -0.16 -18.43 24.69
CA ILE A 157 -0.04 -17.46 25.79
C ILE A 157 -1.39 -17.25 26.49
N LEU A 158 -2.48 -17.17 25.74
CA LEU A 158 -3.81 -17.01 26.33
C LEU A 158 -4.20 -18.22 27.17
N GLU A 159 -3.91 -19.43 26.71
CA GLU A 159 -4.10 -20.66 27.48
C GLU A 159 -3.25 -20.67 28.75
N ALA A 160 -1.96 -20.33 28.66
CA ALA A 160 -1.06 -20.24 29.80
C ALA A 160 -1.53 -19.21 30.85
N ALA A 161 -2.11 -18.09 30.42
CA ALA A 161 -2.66 -17.06 31.30
C ALA A 161 -4.10 -17.37 31.78
N GLY A 162 -4.73 -18.44 31.29
CA GLY A 162 -6.11 -18.81 31.62
C GLY A 162 -7.14 -17.76 31.22
N VAL A 163 -6.98 -17.16 30.01
CA VAL A 163 -7.85 -16.11 29.48
C VAL A 163 -8.30 -16.42 28.06
N GLU A 164 -9.40 -15.78 27.64
CA GLU A 164 -9.92 -15.88 26.27
C GLU A 164 -9.57 -14.64 25.45
N VAL A 165 -9.78 -14.71 24.11
CA VAL A 165 -9.60 -13.59 23.19
C VAL A 165 -10.64 -12.50 23.52
N PRO A 166 -10.21 -11.27 23.84
CA PRO A 166 -11.14 -10.17 24.16
C PRO A 166 -11.80 -9.64 22.90
N LYS A 167 -13.05 -9.19 23.01
CA LYS A 167 -13.81 -8.57 21.93
C LYS A 167 -13.80 -7.05 21.96
N THR A 168 -13.47 -6.49 23.14
CA THR A 168 -13.42 -5.03 23.37
C THR A 168 -12.16 -4.66 24.13
N TYR A 169 -11.82 -3.38 24.14
CA TYR A 169 -10.71 -2.87 24.97
C TYR A 169 -10.99 -3.02 26.47
N GLU A 170 -12.25 -2.93 26.87
CA GLU A 170 -12.65 -3.17 28.28
C GLU A 170 -12.38 -4.62 28.69
N GLU A 171 -12.69 -5.59 27.83
CA GLU A 171 -12.35 -7.00 28.08
C GLU A 171 -10.83 -7.22 28.07
N PHE A 172 -10.09 -6.55 27.16
CA PHE A 172 -8.63 -6.57 27.18
C PHE A 172 -8.06 -6.06 28.52
N GLU A 173 -8.58 -4.95 29.05
CA GLU A 173 -8.17 -4.39 30.33
C GLU A 173 -8.40 -5.36 31.51
N GLN A 174 -9.39 -6.24 31.42
CA GLN A 174 -9.67 -7.26 32.44
C GLN A 174 -8.68 -8.43 32.41
N ILE A 175 -8.17 -8.78 31.22
CA ILE A 175 -7.28 -9.93 31.05
C ILE A 175 -5.80 -9.55 31.02
N ALA A 176 -5.45 -8.32 30.68
CA ALA A 176 -4.07 -7.86 30.56
C ALA A 176 -3.22 -8.10 31.83
N PRO A 177 -3.73 -7.88 33.10
CA PRO A 177 -3.00 -8.23 34.31
C PRO A 177 -2.60 -9.70 34.38
N LYS A 178 -3.49 -10.62 34.01
CA LYS A 178 -3.24 -12.07 34.07
C LYS A 178 -2.16 -12.49 33.05
N ILE A 179 -2.17 -11.88 31.88
CA ILE A 179 -1.14 -12.12 30.86
C ILE A 179 0.22 -11.63 31.35
N LEU A 180 0.25 -10.46 32.00
CA LEU A 180 1.47 -9.91 32.62
C LEU A 180 1.98 -10.78 33.76
N GLU A 181 1.09 -11.28 34.63
CA GLU A 181 1.41 -12.22 35.73
C GLU A 181 1.96 -13.54 35.19
N ALA A 182 1.50 -14.00 34.01
CA ALA A 182 2.04 -15.18 33.35
C ALA A 182 3.42 -14.94 32.70
N GLY A 183 3.95 -13.71 32.75
CA GLY A 183 5.30 -13.35 32.28
C GLY A 183 5.37 -12.87 30.82
N TYR A 184 4.24 -12.53 30.21
CA TYR A 184 4.19 -12.10 28.82
C TYR A 184 3.76 -10.63 28.69
N THR A 185 4.17 -9.98 27.60
CA THR A 185 3.66 -8.65 27.23
C THR A 185 2.23 -8.79 26.74
N PRO A 186 1.22 -8.11 27.34
CA PRO A 186 -0.14 -8.23 26.86
C PRO A 186 -0.32 -7.75 25.43
N LEU A 187 0.14 -6.56 25.08
CA LEU A 187 -0.01 -5.99 23.73
C LEU A 187 1.31 -5.37 23.24
N LEU A 188 1.73 -5.76 22.04
CA LEU A 188 2.83 -5.12 21.31
C LEU A 188 2.29 -4.37 20.09
N GLN A 189 2.73 -3.15 19.87
CA GLN A 189 2.57 -2.42 18.63
C GLN A 189 3.51 -1.20 18.58
N SER A 190 3.93 -0.82 17.37
CA SER A 190 4.60 0.47 17.15
C SER A 190 3.61 1.64 17.27
N HIS A 191 4.12 2.86 17.32
CA HIS A 191 3.30 4.07 17.25
C HIS A 191 2.88 4.36 15.80
N SER A 192 2.31 3.38 15.12
CA SER A 192 1.82 3.53 13.74
C SER A 192 0.60 4.45 13.70
N PRO A 193 0.64 5.57 12.98
CA PRO A 193 -0.53 6.44 12.80
C PRO A 193 -1.72 5.67 12.19
N TRP A 194 -1.45 4.77 11.25
CA TRP A 194 -2.47 3.93 10.63
C TRP A 194 -3.25 3.10 11.66
N ILE A 195 -2.56 2.47 12.64
CA ILE A 195 -3.22 1.65 13.68
C ILE A 195 -3.97 2.52 14.67
N TRP A 196 -3.29 3.52 15.24
CA TRP A 196 -3.78 4.22 16.43
C TRP A 196 -4.63 5.45 16.11
N THR A 197 -4.46 6.03 14.93
CA THR A 197 -5.13 7.27 14.53
C THR A 197 -6.12 7.02 13.39
N GLU A 198 -5.65 6.68 12.20
CA GLU A 198 -6.50 6.57 11.01
C GLU A 198 -7.58 5.50 11.19
N ASN A 199 -7.21 4.32 11.70
CA ASN A 199 -8.14 3.25 11.97
C ASN A 199 -9.15 3.61 13.07
N PHE A 200 -8.73 4.38 14.10
CA PHE A 200 -9.65 4.90 15.11
C PHE A 200 -10.69 5.82 14.48
N PHE A 201 -10.28 6.85 13.76
CA PHE A 201 -11.20 7.80 13.14
C PHE A 201 -12.13 7.12 12.12
N SER A 202 -11.60 6.24 11.30
CA SER A 202 -12.37 5.46 10.33
C SER A 202 -13.46 4.59 10.99
N ARG A 203 -13.13 3.87 12.06
CA ARG A 203 -14.09 2.99 12.75
C ARG A 203 -15.16 3.74 13.50
N HIS A 204 -14.91 4.96 13.93
CA HIS A 204 -15.86 5.83 14.61
C HIS A 204 -16.59 6.77 13.66
N ASN A 205 -16.33 6.69 12.34
CA ASN A 205 -16.87 7.58 11.33
C ASN A 205 -16.65 9.07 11.67
N LEU A 206 -15.43 9.39 12.09
CA LEU A 206 -15.00 10.73 12.45
C LEU A 206 -14.06 11.27 11.37
N LEU A 207 -14.04 12.59 11.19
CA LEU A 207 -13.11 13.26 10.31
C LEU A 207 -11.80 13.59 11.05
N MET A 208 -10.67 13.35 10.39
CA MET A 208 -9.33 13.69 10.90
C MET A 208 -8.96 15.15 10.60
N THR A 209 -9.49 15.69 9.50
CA THR A 209 -9.25 17.06 9.05
C THR A 209 -10.54 17.69 8.54
N ASP A 210 -10.57 19.01 8.42
CA ASP A 210 -11.57 19.73 7.64
C ASP A 210 -11.47 19.37 6.13
N GLY A 211 -12.35 19.98 5.31
CA GLY A 211 -12.41 19.68 3.88
C GLY A 211 -12.69 18.19 3.56
N ASN A 212 -13.52 17.52 4.41
CA ASN A 212 -13.86 16.11 4.25
C ASN A 212 -12.62 15.21 4.12
N ASN A 213 -11.69 15.33 5.07
CA ASN A 213 -10.37 14.67 5.04
C ASN A 213 -9.53 15.02 3.78
N GLY A 214 -9.75 16.22 3.21
CA GLY A 214 -9.01 16.67 2.04
C GLY A 214 -9.60 16.25 0.68
N TYR A 215 -10.79 15.63 0.66
CA TYR A 215 -11.45 15.25 -0.58
C TYR A 215 -12.20 16.43 -1.24
N ASP A 216 -12.76 17.34 -0.44
CA ASP A 216 -13.54 18.46 -0.95
C ASP A 216 -12.67 19.72 -1.13
N ASP A 217 -11.70 19.95 -0.23
CA ASP A 217 -10.78 21.07 -0.29
C ASP A 217 -9.46 20.73 0.43
N VAL A 218 -8.43 21.58 0.24
CA VAL A 218 -7.15 21.43 0.94
C VAL A 218 -7.37 21.63 2.44
N PRO A 219 -7.03 20.65 3.29
CA PRO A 219 -7.21 20.76 4.71
C PRO A 219 -6.41 21.92 5.30
N THR A 220 -7.02 22.67 6.18
CA THR A 220 -6.39 23.77 6.91
C THR A 220 -6.25 23.48 8.41
N THR A 221 -7.02 22.52 8.92
CA THR A 221 -7.10 22.18 10.35
C THR A 221 -7.17 20.66 10.54
N THR A 222 -6.47 20.18 11.57
CA THR A 222 -6.66 18.82 12.11
C THR A 222 -7.69 18.86 13.24
N LEU A 223 -8.53 17.83 13.32
CA LEU A 223 -9.64 17.75 14.29
C LEU A 223 -9.29 16.91 15.53
N PHE A 224 -8.04 16.45 15.66
CA PHE A 224 -7.61 15.54 16.73
C PHE A 224 -7.83 16.10 18.13
N ALA A 225 -7.47 17.38 18.34
CA ALA A 225 -7.58 18.03 19.64
C ALA A 225 -9.03 18.31 20.05
N ASP A 226 -9.94 18.37 19.06
CA ASP A 226 -11.36 18.67 19.26
C ASP A 226 -12.23 17.41 19.27
N THR A 227 -11.62 16.21 19.30
CA THR A 227 -12.30 14.91 19.32
C THR A 227 -12.13 14.24 20.69
N PRO A 228 -13.10 14.37 21.63
CA PRO A 228 -12.98 13.83 22.97
C PRO A 228 -12.76 12.31 23.00
N GLU A 229 -13.36 11.58 22.07
CA GLU A 229 -13.20 10.13 21.93
C GLU A 229 -11.75 9.77 21.62
N PHE A 230 -11.07 10.53 20.78
CA PHE A 230 -9.67 10.32 20.42
C PHE A 230 -8.74 10.65 21.60
N ILE A 231 -9.04 11.70 22.35
CA ILE A 231 -8.29 12.02 23.58
C ILE A 231 -8.44 10.89 24.59
N THR A 232 -9.65 10.37 24.77
CA THR A 232 -9.92 9.23 25.66
C THR A 232 -9.14 8.00 25.20
N HIS A 233 -9.13 7.70 23.90
CA HIS A 233 -8.37 6.59 23.32
C HIS A 233 -6.87 6.67 23.65
N TRP A 234 -6.24 7.80 23.39
CA TRP A 234 -4.81 7.98 23.68
C TRP A 234 -4.50 8.00 25.18
N THR A 235 -5.44 8.49 26.01
CA THR A 235 -5.32 8.41 27.46
C THR A 235 -5.28 6.95 27.91
N LYS A 236 -6.17 6.09 27.39
CA LYS A 236 -6.14 4.64 27.66
C LYS A 236 -4.85 3.98 27.20
N VAL A 237 -4.38 4.26 25.99
CA VAL A 237 -3.10 3.70 25.47
C VAL A 237 -1.94 4.09 26.37
N LYS A 238 -1.90 5.35 26.83
CA LYS A 238 -0.91 5.80 27.81
C LYS A 238 -1.01 5.04 29.13
N GLU A 239 -2.22 4.88 29.68
CA GLU A 239 -2.44 4.13 30.92
C GLU A 239 -2.00 2.67 30.79
N TRP A 240 -2.26 2.01 29.65
CA TRP A 240 -1.80 0.65 29.38
C TRP A 240 -0.27 0.58 29.38
N LYS A 241 0.39 1.57 28.80
CA LYS A 241 1.86 1.66 28.85
C LYS A 241 2.36 1.81 30.28
N ASP A 242 1.76 2.70 31.06
CA ASP A 242 2.14 2.94 32.46
C ASP A 242 1.92 1.69 33.34
N LYS A 243 0.92 0.86 33.04
CA LYS A 243 0.61 -0.41 33.71
C LYS A 243 1.43 -1.60 33.16
N GLY A 244 2.22 -1.42 32.09
CA GLY A 244 2.96 -2.51 31.45
C GLY A 244 2.09 -3.44 30.58
N TRP A 245 0.85 -3.05 30.27
CA TRP A 245 -0.07 -3.82 29.43
C TRP A 245 0.16 -3.60 27.94
N TYR A 246 0.83 -2.52 27.58
CA TYR A 246 1.23 -2.18 26.24
C TYR A 246 2.73 -1.89 26.19
N ASP A 247 3.41 -2.39 25.17
CA ASP A 247 4.80 -2.06 24.93
C ASP A 247 5.07 -1.89 23.42
N TYR A 248 6.20 -1.26 23.10
CA TYR A 248 6.72 -1.14 21.74
C TYR A 248 8.24 -1.34 21.76
N LYS A 249 8.74 -2.06 20.75
CA LYS A 249 10.17 -2.42 20.68
C LYS A 249 10.95 -1.54 19.71
N GLY A 250 10.27 -0.75 18.90
CA GLY A 250 10.87 0.13 17.93
C GLY A 250 9.84 0.78 17.01
N ARG A 251 10.30 1.69 16.15
CA ARG A 251 9.44 2.43 15.24
C ARG A 251 8.99 1.58 14.03
N ALA A 252 9.89 0.71 13.55
CA ALA A 252 9.61 -0.09 12.38
C ALA A 252 8.53 -1.14 12.67
N TRP A 253 7.77 -1.50 11.66
CA TRP A 253 6.74 -2.52 11.74
C TRP A 253 7.29 -3.86 12.25
N GLY A 254 8.40 -4.31 11.66
CA GLY A 254 9.06 -5.57 12.00
C GLY A 254 9.61 -5.62 13.42
N ASP A 255 9.96 -4.48 14.02
CA ASP A 255 10.48 -4.42 15.41
C ASP A 255 9.45 -4.94 16.43
N ASN A 256 8.16 -4.87 16.10
CA ASN A 256 7.07 -5.31 16.96
C ASN A 256 6.45 -6.64 16.50
N GLN A 257 6.48 -6.92 15.21
CA GLN A 257 6.00 -8.18 14.65
C GLN A 257 6.90 -9.35 15.03
N ALA A 258 8.23 -9.19 14.96
CA ALA A 258 9.17 -10.26 15.23
C ALA A 258 9.10 -10.79 16.67
N PRO A 259 9.06 -9.95 17.72
CA PRO A 259 8.85 -10.42 19.08
C PRO A 259 7.49 -11.11 19.30
N PHE A 260 6.42 -10.65 18.63
CA PHE A 260 5.14 -11.35 18.67
C PHE A 260 5.24 -12.76 18.07
N ILE A 261 5.87 -12.90 16.91
CA ILE A 261 6.11 -14.20 16.25
C ILE A 261 6.99 -15.10 17.14
N ALA A 262 7.94 -14.52 17.88
CA ALA A 262 8.79 -15.24 18.81
C ALA A 262 8.07 -15.65 20.11
N GLY A 263 6.80 -15.30 20.30
CA GLY A 263 6.02 -15.67 21.49
C GLY A 263 6.27 -14.79 22.70
N GLU A 264 6.71 -13.54 22.53
CA GLU A 264 6.95 -12.62 23.65
C GLU A 264 5.69 -11.84 24.08
N ALA A 265 4.64 -11.81 23.25
CA ALA A 265 3.42 -11.06 23.52
C ALA A 265 2.16 -11.83 23.16
N ALA A 266 1.10 -11.57 23.93
CA ALA A 266 -0.21 -12.18 23.72
C ALA A 266 -0.93 -11.62 22.50
N PHE A 267 -0.84 -10.31 22.29
CA PHE A 267 -1.50 -9.62 21.18
C PHE A 267 -0.55 -8.73 20.40
N TRP A 268 -0.84 -8.61 19.12
CA TRP A 268 -0.20 -7.66 18.21
C TRP A 268 -1.26 -7.12 17.23
N LEU A 269 -1.30 -5.79 17.05
CA LEU A 269 -2.14 -5.16 16.05
C LEU A 269 -1.39 -5.10 14.73
N GLY A 270 -1.96 -5.66 13.68
CA GLY A 270 -1.28 -5.79 12.41
C GLY A 270 -2.22 -5.73 11.21
N SER A 271 -1.62 -5.83 10.03
CA SER A 271 -2.33 -5.87 8.76
C SER A 271 -2.79 -7.29 8.43
N ALA A 272 -3.96 -7.40 7.80
CA ALA A 272 -4.44 -8.64 7.19
C ALA A 272 -3.70 -8.99 5.88
N ALA A 273 -2.98 -8.04 5.30
CA ALA A 273 -2.25 -8.18 4.03
C ALA A 273 -0.73 -8.31 4.23
#